data_3e4662a4ef99f07b680f201fbe86bd40
#
_entry.id   3e4662a4ef99f07b680f201fbe86bd40
#
_cell.length_a   1.000
_cell.length_b   1.000
_cell.length_c   1.000
_cell.angle_alpha   90.00
_cell.angle_beta   90.00
_cell.angle_gamma   90.00
#
_symmetry.space_group_name_H-M   'P 1'
#
loop_
_entity.id
_entity.type
_entity.pdbx_description
1 polymer ?
#
loop_
_entity_poly.entity_id
_entity_poly.type
_entity_poly.pdbx_seq_one_letter_code
_entity_poly.pdbx_strand_id
1 'polypeptide(L)'
;MVIDHPIFLESIRFIRSHLLANDFNYLEKKVLERLVHTSGDFSVQNLVNFSEGACEKGLQALKNGAPILTDTDMAAAAIKSMAENTTRNKVFTARMWFGKNNHTNLSLIHI
;
A
#
# COMPACT_ATOMS: atom_id res chain seq x y z
N MET A 1 -9.42 -7.24 12.67
CA MET A 1 -10.11 -6.70 11.50
C MET A 1 -10.42 -5.23 11.72
N VAL A 2 -10.02 -4.37 10.84
CA VAL A 2 -10.29 -2.93 10.95
C VAL A 2 -11.68 -2.66 10.39
N ILE A 3 -12.52 -2.00 11.18
CA ILE A 3 -13.85 -1.60 10.74
C ILE A 3 -13.74 -0.18 10.17
N ASP A 4 -14.01 -0.05 8.89
CA ASP A 4 -13.96 1.24 8.22
C ASP A 4 -15.14 2.12 8.66
N HIS A 5 -14.88 3.42 8.76
CA HIS A 5 -15.90 4.39 9.10
C HIS A 5 -16.98 4.43 8.01
N PRO A 6 -18.29 4.61 8.36
CA PRO A 6 -19.36 4.66 7.36
C PRO A 6 -19.16 5.70 6.26
N ILE A 7 -18.62 6.87 6.58
CA ILE A 7 -18.32 7.90 5.58
C ILE A 7 -17.28 7.40 4.58
N PHE A 8 -16.28 6.68 5.07
CA PHE A 8 -15.28 6.08 4.20
C PHE A 8 -15.91 5.03 3.27
N LEU A 9 -16.81 4.21 3.79
CA LEU A 9 -17.50 3.20 2.97
C LEU A 9 -18.34 3.83 1.87
N GLU A 10 -19.01 4.95 2.15
CA GLU A 10 -19.77 5.68 1.13
C GLU A 10 -18.85 6.23 0.06
N SER A 11 -17.73 6.81 0.46
CA SER A 11 -16.72 7.31 -0.47
C SER A 11 -16.20 6.20 -1.39
N ILE A 12 -15.92 5.04 -0.83
CA ILE A 12 -15.43 3.89 -1.62
C ILE A 12 -16.51 3.40 -2.59
N ARG A 13 -17.78 3.37 -2.19
CA ARG A 13 -18.87 3.01 -3.10
C ARG A 13 -18.98 3.96 -4.27
N PHE A 14 -18.87 5.27 -4.01
CA PHE A 14 -18.89 6.29 -5.05
C PHE A 14 -17.71 6.08 -6.03
N ILE A 15 -16.52 5.91 -5.49
CA ILE A 15 -15.31 5.69 -6.28
C ILE A 15 -15.46 4.43 -7.14
N ARG A 16 -15.92 3.34 -6.54
CA ARG A 16 -16.10 2.06 -7.22
C ARG A 16 -17.04 2.17 -8.42
N SER A 17 -18.09 2.98 -8.30
CA SER A 17 -19.05 3.18 -9.38
C SER A 17 -18.49 3.95 -10.56
N HIS A 18 -17.39 4.67 -10.37
CA HIS A 18 -16.74 5.51 -11.39
C HIS A 18 -15.41 4.93 -11.91
N LEU A 19 -14.97 3.80 -11.39
CA LEU A 19 -13.76 3.16 -11.88
C LEU A 19 -14.01 2.41 -13.19
N LEU A 20 -12.98 2.39 -14.04
CA LEU A 20 -12.98 1.59 -15.27
C LEU A 20 -12.90 0.12 -14.89
N ALA A 21 -13.99 -0.62 -15.14
CA ALA A 21 -14.16 -1.95 -14.59
C ALA A 21 -13.33 -3.05 -15.28
N ASN A 22 -12.89 -2.82 -16.52
CA ASN A 22 -12.40 -3.90 -17.37
C ASN A 22 -10.88 -4.08 -17.41
N ASP A 23 -10.14 -3.12 -16.88
CA ASP A 23 -8.68 -3.09 -17.04
C ASP A 23 -7.92 -3.64 -15.82
N PHE A 24 -8.63 -3.95 -14.73
CA PHE A 24 -8.00 -4.32 -13.47
C PHE A 24 -8.69 -5.52 -12.83
N ASN A 25 -7.89 -6.38 -12.21
CA ASN A 25 -8.45 -7.49 -11.44
C ASN A 25 -8.96 -7.01 -10.07
N TYR A 26 -9.49 -7.93 -9.27
CA TYR A 26 -10.11 -7.59 -7.99
C TYR A 26 -9.16 -6.87 -7.03
N LEU A 27 -7.94 -7.40 -6.85
CA LEU A 27 -6.98 -6.78 -5.91
C LEU A 27 -6.46 -5.44 -6.43
N GLU A 28 -6.22 -5.34 -7.73
CA GLU A 28 -5.81 -4.09 -8.36
C GLU A 28 -6.86 -3.01 -8.17
N LYS A 29 -8.14 -3.37 -8.32
CA LYS A 29 -9.25 -2.45 -8.06
C LYS A 29 -9.26 -1.96 -6.62
N LYS A 30 -8.96 -2.84 -5.66
CA LYS A 30 -8.88 -2.45 -4.25
C LYS A 30 -7.79 -1.42 -4.02
N VAL A 31 -6.64 -1.59 -4.64
CA VAL A 31 -5.55 -0.62 -4.56
C VAL A 31 -5.97 0.71 -5.18
N LEU A 32 -6.58 0.67 -6.37
CA LEU A 32 -7.05 1.87 -7.05
C LEU A 32 -8.10 2.63 -6.25
N GLU A 33 -9.03 1.94 -5.62
CA GLU A 33 -10.02 2.57 -4.76
C GLU A 33 -9.35 3.43 -3.68
N ARG A 34 -8.29 2.90 -3.07
CA ARG A 34 -7.55 3.63 -2.04
C ARG A 34 -6.76 4.79 -2.61
N LEU A 35 -6.13 4.60 -3.75
CA LEU A 35 -5.36 5.67 -4.40
C LEU A 35 -6.26 6.84 -4.81
N VAL A 36 -7.42 6.55 -5.39
CA VAL A 36 -8.39 7.59 -5.78
C VAL A 36 -8.95 8.26 -4.53
N HIS A 37 -9.26 7.51 -3.49
CA HIS A 37 -9.76 8.08 -2.25
C HIS A 37 -8.75 9.07 -1.63
N THR A 38 -7.48 8.69 -1.62
CA THR A 38 -6.41 9.52 -1.04
C THR A 38 -6.13 10.76 -1.87
N SER A 39 -6.09 10.63 -3.20
CA SER A 39 -5.76 11.73 -4.11
C SER A 39 -6.96 12.59 -4.48
N GLY A 40 -8.16 12.05 -4.41
CA GLY A 40 -9.36 12.72 -4.90
C GLY A 40 -9.41 12.85 -6.41
N ASP A 41 -8.61 12.09 -7.14
CA ASP A 41 -8.43 12.25 -8.58
C ASP A 41 -8.62 10.92 -9.30
N PHE A 42 -9.70 10.80 -10.08
CA PHE A 42 -9.99 9.59 -10.85
C PHE A 42 -8.99 9.35 -11.98
N SER A 43 -8.27 10.36 -12.42
CA SER A 43 -7.27 10.19 -13.49
C SER A 43 -6.09 9.30 -13.07
N VAL A 44 -5.91 9.08 -11.78
CA VAL A 44 -4.88 8.18 -11.25
C VAL A 44 -5.00 6.78 -11.87
N GLN A 45 -6.22 6.31 -12.15
CA GLN A 45 -6.40 4.99 -12.75
C GLN A 45 -5.75 4.85 -14.14
N ASN A 46 -5.53 5.97 -14.83
CA ASN A 46 -4.87 5.97 -16.14
C ASN A 46 -3.34 6.01 -16.02
N LEU A 47 -2.83 6.28 -14.83
CA LEU A 47 -1.39 6.44 -14.60
C LEU A 47 -0.76 5.23 -13.91
N VAL A 48 -1.57 4.40 -13.29
CA VAL A 48 -1.10 3.26 -12.50
C VAL A 48 -0.88 2.05 -13.38
N ASN A 49 0.29 1.45 -13.27
CA ASN A 49 0.62 0.19 -13.92
C ASN A 49 0.91 -0.86 -12.87
N PHE A 50 0.34 -2.04 -13.05
CA PHE A 50 0.64 -3.21 -12.23
C PHE A 50 1.37 -4.23 -13.07
N SER A 51 2.46 -4.77 -12.56
CA SER A 51 3.03 -5.97 -13.17
C SER A 51 2.11 -7.16 -12.92
N GLU A 52 2.21 -8.16 -13.77
CA GLU A 52 1.34 -9.33 -13.69
C GLU A 52 1.46 -10.02 -12.32
N GLY A 53 0.33 -10.17 -11.64
CA GLY A 53 0.28 -10.82 -10.33
C GLY A 53 0.90 -10.02 -9.20
N ALA A 54 1.21 -8.74 -9.38
CA ALA A 54 1.91 -7.94 -8.38
C ALA A 54 1.13 -7.83 -7.06
N CYS A 55 -0.18 -7.58 -7.14
CA CYS A 55 -1.00 -7.42 -5.94
C CYS A 55 -1.15 -8.74 -5.18
N GLU A 56 -1.32 -9.84 -5.90
CA GLU A 56 -1.41 -11.17 -5.30
C GLU A 56 -0.10 -11.56 -4.61
N LYS A 57 1.02 -11.31 -5.27
CA LYS A 57 2.34 -11.58 -4.71
C LYS A 57 2.63 -10.71 -3.50
N GLY A 58 2.26 -9.45 -3.56
CA GLY A 58 2.39 -8.52 -2.43
C GLY A 58 1.58 -8.96 -1.23
N LEU A 59 0.33 -9.33 -1.44
CA LEU A 59 -0.53 -9.83 -0.38
C LEU A 59 0.04 -11.11 0.24
N GLN A 60 0.51 -12.02 -0.58
CA GLN A 60 1.10 -13.27 -0.09
C GLN A 60 2.38 -13.00 0.71
N ALA A 61 3.23 -12.09 0.26
CA ALA A 61 4.43 -11.70 0.98
C ALA A 61 4.08 -11.12 2.36
N LEU A 62 3.07 -10.27 2.45
CA LEU A 62 2.62 -9.72 3.72
C LEU A 62 2.10 -10.83 4.65
N LYS A 63 1.33 -11.77 4.13
CA LYS A 63 0.84 -12.90 4.92
C LYS A 63 1.96 -13.80 5.41
N ASN A 64 3.05 -13.87 4.66
CA ASN A 64 4.23 -14.67 5.02
C ASN A 64 5.22 -13.93 5.93
N GLY A 65 4.86 -12.73 6.38
CA GLY A 65 5.67 -12.02 7.36
C GLY A 65 6.75 -11.12 6.77
N ALA A 66 6.68 -10.77 5.50
CA ALA A 66 7.66 -9.88 4.90
C ALA A 66 7.70 -8.54 5.65
N PRO A 67 8.88 -7.96 5.88
CA PRO A 67 8.96 -6.64 6.50
C PRO A 67 8.45 -5.56 5.56
N ILE A 68 7.89 -4.51 6.16
CA ILE A 68 7.46 -3.33 5.41
C ILE A 68 8.53 -2.26 5.58
N LEU A 69 8.99 -1.72 4.47
CA LEU A 69 10.02 -0.71 4.47
C LEU A 69 9.46 0.62 3.96
N THR A 70 9.64 1.67 4.73
CA THR A 70 9.21 3.01 4.35
C THR A 70 10.40 3.95 4.22
N ASP A 71 10.21 5.03 3.51
CA ASP A 71 11.25 6.05 3.34
C ASP A 71 11.32 7.01 4.54
N THR A 72 10.20 7.29 5.21
CA THR A 72 10.14 8.26 6.29
C THR A 72 9.63 7.65 7.58
N ASP A 73 9.99 8.29 8.71
CA ASP A 73 9.51 7.90 10.04
C ASP A 73 7.99 8.12 10.15
N MET A 74 7.47 9.16 9.51
CA MET A 74 6.04 9.44 9.53
C MET A 74 5.24 8.34 8.84
N ALA A 75 5.69 7.91 7.66
CA ALA A 75 5.04 6.81 6.95
C ALA A 75 5.13 5.52 7.76
N ALA A 76 6.26 5.23 8.37
CA ALA A 76 6.44 4.06 9.23
C ALA A 76 5.46 4.08 10.41
N ALA A 77 5.33 5.21 11.08
CA ALA A 77 4.41 5.36 12.21
C ALA A 77 2.96 5.13 11.81
N ALA A 78 2.56 5.68 10.65
CA ALA A 78 1.20 5.52 10.13
C ALA A 78 0.88 4.06 9.80
N ILE A 79 1.83 3.35 9.19
CA ILE A 79 1.63 1.97 8.76
C ILE A 79 1.73 0.99 9.93
N LYS A 80 2.57 1.29 10.92
CA LYS A 80 2.81 0.39 12.05
C LYS A 80 1.54 0.01 12.79
N SER A 81 0.68 0.99 13.08
CA SER A 81 -0.58 0.72 13.76
C SER A 81 -1.49 -0.20 12.94
N MET A 82 -1.59 0.05 11.64
CA MET A 82 -2.38 -0.80 10.75
C MET A 82 -1.79 -2.20 10.65
N ALA A 83 -0.47 -2.30 10.54
CA ALA A 83 0.20 -3.61 10.43
C ALA A 83 -0.03 -4.46 11.68
N GLU A 84 0.02 -3.86 12.86
CA GLU A 84 -0.22 -4.56 14.12
C GLU A 84 -1.63 -5.16 14.20
N ASN A 85 -2.60 -4.51 13.57
CA ASN A 85 -4.00 -4.94 13.57
C ASN A 85 -4.38 -5.83 12.38
N THR A 86 -3.45 -6.11 11.50
CA THR A 86 -3.71 -6.93 10.31
C THR A 86 -2.72 -8.10 10.24
N THR A 87 -1.71 -8.01 9.42
CA THR A 87 -0.75 -9.09 9.17
C THR A 87 0.44 -9.11 10.14
N ARG A 88 0.53 -8.11 11.01
CA ARG A 88 1.57 -8.00 12.04
C ARG A 88 3.00 -7.97 11.50
N ASN A 89 3.17 -7.44 10.31
CA ASN A 89 4.49 -7.28 9.71
C ASN A 89 5.28 -6.22 10.46
N LYS A 90 6.58 -6.44 10.59
CA LYS A 90 7.49 -5.44 11.15
C LYS A 90 7.67 -4.31 10.15
N VAL A 91 7.68 -3.08 10.67
CA VAL A 91 7.81 -1.87 9.86
C VAL A 91 9.13 -1.19 10.20
N PHE A 92 9.90 -0.88 9.17
CA PHE A 92 11.18 -0.21 9.28
C PHE A 92 11.21 1.02 8.39
N THR A 93 11.98 2.03 8.80
CA THR A 93 12.37 3.08 7.87
C THR A 93 13.59 2.62 7.07
N ALA A 94 13.82 3.23 5.92
CA ALA A 94 15.01 2.92 5.12
C ALA A 94 16.29 3.13 5.94
N ARG A 95 16.34 4.20 6.71
CA ARG A 95 17.50 4.51 7.57
C ARG A 95 17.74 3.41 8.61
N MET A 96 16.70 2.94 9.29
CA MET A 96 16.81 1.89 10.29
C MET A 96 17.24 0.56 9.67
N TRP A 97 16.64 0.23 8.54
CA TRP A 97 16.94 -1.02 7.84
C TRP A 97 18.40 -1.08 7.41
N PHE A 98 18.87 -0.03 6.76
CA PHE A 98 20.23 0.01 6.23
C PHE A 98 21.29 0.15 7.33
N GLY A 99 21.00 0.91 8.37
CA GLY A 99 21.86 0.98 9.53
C GLY A 99 22.03 -0.35 10.22
N LYS A 100 20.96 -1.14 10.30
CA LYS A 100 20.98 -2.46 10.92
C LYS A 100 21.75 -3.49 10.10
N ASN A 101 21.64 -3.43 8.78
CA ASN A 101 22.27 -4.40 7.87
C ASN A 101 23.70 -4.04 7.50
N ASN A 102 24.11 -2.83 7.74
CA ASN A 102 25.50 -2.36 7.75
C ASN A 102 26.33 -2.54 6.47
N HIS A 103 25.73 -2.81 5.34
CA HIS A 103 26.47 -3.05 4.11
C HIS A 103 25.88 -2.36 2.91
N THR A 104 25.14 -1.32 3.14
CA THR A 104 24.33 -0.82 2.07
C THR A 104 24.94 0.38 1.42
N ASN A 105 25.03 0.29 0.14
CA ASN A 105 25.27 1.46 -0.66
C ASN A 105 24.00 2.30 -0.67
N LEU A 106 24.02 3.39 0.07
CA LEU A 106 22.87 4.27 0.18
C LEU A 106 22.44 4.87 -1.16
N SER A 107 23.32 4.86 -2.14
CA SER A 107 22.99 5.35 -3.48
C SER A 107 21.91 4.51 -4.18
N LEU A 108 21.65 3.31 -3.67
CA LEU A 108 20.59 2.46 -4.20
C LEU A 108 19.22 2.81 -3.65
N ILE A 109 19.15 3.70 -2.67
CA ILE A 109 17.89 4.10 -2.04
C ILE A 109 17.47 5.44 -2.58
N HIS A 110 16.99 5.45 -3.77
CA HIS A 110 16.34 6.63 -4.32
C HIS A 110 14.84 6.43 -4.24
N ILE A 111 14.28 6.98 -3.22
CA ILE A 111 12.84 6.95 -3.02
C ILE A 111 12.28 8.33 -3.23
#